data_ea75ae64c757a66daeb995faed0e663b
#
_entry.id   ea75ae64c757a66daeb995faed0e663b
#
_cell.length_a   1.000
_cell.length_b   1.000
_cell.length_c   1.000
_cell.angle_alpha   90.00
_cell.angle_beta   90.00
_cell.angle_gamma   90.00
#
_symmetry.space_group_name_H-M   'P 1'
#
loop_
_entity.id
_entity.type
_entity.pdbx_description
1 polymer ?
#
loop_
_entity_poly.entity_id
_entity_poly.type
_entity_poly.pdbx_seq_one_letter_code
_entity_poly.pdbx_strand_id
1 'polypeptide(L)'
;PGLVPPEGLRFHIRDSVQKGHAKRIGHGVDVMYEDKPYELLKEMAAKRVLVEVCLTSNDGILGVRGKEHPLPMYLKFGVPVTLATDDLGISRSEMTREYAKAVKDHGVDYRQLKRMARNSLEYSFVGGASFWKDANRVLPVAVCQTAVQSATPTAACQRYLDGNARAKLQFGLEKAFAQFEKNCCVR
;
A
#
# COMPACT_ATOMS: atom_id res chain seq x y z
N PRO A 1 8.63 3.39 17.00
CA PRO A 1 9.15 4.70 17.40
C PRO A 1 9.39 4.79 18.90
N GLY A 2 8.44 4.42 19.75
CA GLY A 2 8.54 4.60 21.19
C GLY A 2 9.72 3.91 21.90
N LEU A 3 10.45 3.05 21.20
CA LEU A 3 11.63 2.34 21.73
C LEU A 3 12.94 2.85 21.13
N VAL A 4 12.89 3.77 20.17
CA VAL A 4 14.09 4.34 19.55
C VAL A 4 14.47 5.61 20.31
N PRO A 5 15.76 5.78 20.70
CA PRO A 5 16.24 7.05 21.30
C PRO A 5 15.93 8.22 20.37
N PRO A 6 15.67 9.43 20.91
CA PRO A 6 15.30 10.60 20.09
C PRO A 6 16.26 10.91 18.96
N GLU A 7 17.55 10.68 19.16
CA GLU A 7 18.59 10.87 18.14
C GLU A 7 18.39 9.91 16.95
N GLY A 8 17.93 8.67 17.20
CA GLY A 8 17.68 7.67 16.18
C GLY A 8 16.52 8.03 15.26
N LEU A 9 15.55 8.81 15.74
CA LEU A 9 14.41 9.27 14.93
C LEU A 9 14.83 10.11 13.73
N ARG A 10 16.02 10.72 13.78
CA ARG A 10 16.55 11.60 12.75
C ARG A 10 17.04 10.88 11.50
N PHE A 11 17.28 9.58 11.56
CA PHE A 11 17.92 8.84 10.45
C PHE A 11 17.48 7.39 10.26
N HIS A 12 16.68 6.80 11.14
CA HIS A 12 16.43 5.34 11.12
C HIS A 12 15.63 4.86 9.90
N ILE A 13 14.67 5.65 9.41
CA ILE A 13 13.93 5.31 8.16
C ILE A 13 14.87 5.51 6.97
N ARG A 14 15.64 6.60 6.96
CA ARG A 14 16.64 6.87 5.93
C ARG A 14 17.67 5.76 5.83
N ASP A 15 18.21 5.34 6.95
CA ASP A 15 19.19 4.25 6.99
C ASP A 15 18.59 2.92 6.52
N SER A 16 17.34 2.64 6.89
CA SER A 16 16.62 1.47 6.38
C SER A 16 16.50 1.51 4.85
N VAL A 17 16.21 2.67 4.27
CA VAL A 17 16.06 2.86 2.82
C VAL A 17 17.40 2.87 2.09
N GLN A 18 18.40 3.57 2.62
CA GLN A 18 19.67 3.82 1.93
C GLN A 18 20.72 2.73 2.19
N LYS A 19 20.87 2.31 3.45
CA LYS A 19 21.85 1.30 3.87
C LYS A 19 21.24 -0.11 3.88
N GLY A 20 20.01 -0.23 4.42
CA GLY A 20 19.30 -1.50 4.49
C GLY A 20 18.63 -1.93 3.18
N HIS A 21 18.57 -1.03 2.18
CA HIS A 21 17.89 -1.25 0.88
C HIS A 21 16.44 -1.75 1.03
N ALA A 22 15.76 -1.32 2.10
CA ALA A 22 14.40 -1.72 2.39
C ALA A 22 13.46 -1.37 1.24
N LYS A 23 12.61 -2.30 0.86
CA LYS A 23 11.54 -2.12 -0.14
C LYS A 23 10.19 -1.82 0.51
N ARG A 24 10.08 -2.11 1.81
CA ARG A 24 8.89 -1.90 2.63
C ARG A 24 9.32 -1.36 3.99
N ILE A 25 8.57 -0.39 4.49
CA ILE A 25 8.74 0.20 5.82
C ILE A 25 7.44 -0.02 6.59
N GLY A 26 7.53 -0.69 7.73
CA GLY A 26 6.39 -0.83 8.65
C GLY A 26 6.12 0.47 9.39
N HIS A 27 4.86 0.85 9.53
CA HIS A 27 4.34 2.06 10.19
C HIS A 27 4.81 3.39 9.61
N GLY A 28 6.11 3.68 9.61
CA GLY A 28 6.69 4.90 9.05
C GLY A 28 6.22 6.20 9.74
N VAL A 29 5.72 6.14 10.98
CA VAL A 29 5.11 7.30 11.65
C VAL A 29 6.10 8.43 11.95
N ASP A 30 7.39 8.12 12.02
CA ASP A 30 8.43 9.07 12.41
C ASP A 30 9.07 9.81 11.24
N VAL A 31 8.58 9.62 10.02
CA VAL A 31 9.21 10.20 8.81
C VAL A 31 9.41 11.72 8.91
N MET A 32 8.54 12.41 9.64
CA MET A 32 8.66 13.88 9.81
C MET A 32 9.71 14.30 10.84
N TYR A 33 10.24 13.37 11.65
CA TYR A 33 11.35 13.63 12.58
C TYR A 33 12.73 13.34 11.95
N GLU A 34 12.75 12.75 10.76
CA GLU A 34 13.98 12.52 10.00
C GLU A 34 14.67 13.84 9.61
N ASP A 35 15.99 13.82 9.56
CA ASP A 35 16.72 14.92 8.94
C ASP A 35 16.27 15.05 7.47
N LYS A 36 15.86 16.26 7.08
CA LYS A 36 15.37 16.56 5.71
C LYS A 36 14.25 15.59 5.24
N PRO A 37 13.12 15.52 5.96
CA PRO A 37 12.06 14.54 5.70
C PRO A 37 11.49 14.61 4.28
N TYR A 38 11.40 15.81 3.71
CA TYR A 38 10.88 15.98 2.34
C TYR A 38 11.80 15.42 1.26
N GLU A 39 13.12 15.43 1.47
CA GLU A 39 14.08 14.77 0.58
C GLU A 39 13.92 13.25 0.67
N LEU A 40 13.77 12.72 1.89
CA LEU A 40 13.51 11.29 2.11
C LEU A 40 12.20 10.86 1.46
N LEU A 41 11.11 11.60 1.61
CA LEU A 41 9.82 11.29 0.97
C LEU A 41 9.94 11.23 -0.57
N LYS A 42 10.66 12.19 -1.19
CA LYS A 42 10.93 12.16 -2.63
C LYS A 42 11.75 10.94 -3.03
N GLU A 43 12.75 10.59 -2.25
CA GLU A 43 13.58 9.42 -2.47
C GLU A 43 12.77 8.12 -2.36
N MET A 44 11.94 7.98 -1.31
CA MET A 44 11.06 6.82 -1.13
C MET A 44 10.08 6.67 -2.30
N ALA A 45 9.52 7.77 -2.79
CA ALA A 45 8.65 7.75 -3.97
C ALA A 45 9.40 7.31 -5.23
N ALA A 46 10.59 7.87 -5.49
CA ALA A 46 11.42 7.53 -6.64
C ALA A 46 11.89 6.07 -6.62
N LYS A 47 12.31 5.58 -5.45
CA LYS A 47 12.75 4.19 -5.23
C LYS A 47 11.57 3.22 -5.07
N ARG A 48 10.33 3.73 -5.03
CA ARG A 48 9.11 2.94 -4.84
C ARG A 48 9.15 2.11 -3.55
N VAL A 49 9.59 2.71 -2.45
CA VAL A 49 9.58 2.09 -1.12
C VAL A 49 8.16 2.17 -0.56
N LEU A 50 7.53 1.01 -0.31
CA LEU A 50 6.19 0.94 0.25
C LEU A 50 6.18 1.27 1.74
N VAL A 51 5.14 1.97 2.20
CA VAL A 51 4.84 2.11 3.63
C VAL A 51 3.59 1.33 4.00
N GLU A 52 3.71 0.47 5.01
CA GLU A 52 2.60 -0.27 5.62
C GLU A 52 2.02 0.53 6.78
N VAL A 53 0.89 1.17 6.56
CA VAL A 53 0.23 2.02 7.53
C VAL A 53 -0.75 1.20 8.36
N CYS A 54 -0.60 1.25 9.69
CA CYS A 54 -1.42 0.54 10.67
C CYS A 54 -2.12 1.57 11.58
N LEU A 55 -3.19 2.19 11.09
CA LEU A 55 -3.83 3.35 11.73
C LEU A 55 -4.31 3.06 13.16
N THR A 56 -4.93 1.88 13.38
CA THR A 56 -5.42 1.50 14.72
C THR A 56 -4.26 1.25 15.67
N SER A 57 -3.22 0.56 15.23
CA SER A 57 -2.02 0.31 16.05
C SER A 57 -1.28 1.61 16.38
N ASN A 58 -1.09 2.49 15.39
CA ASN A 58 -0.42 3.78 15.60
C ASN A 58 -1.19 4.68 16.59
N ASP A 59 -2.51 4.67 16.53
CA ASP A 59 -3.37 5.38 17.49
C ASP A 59 -3.27 4.76 18.90
N GLY A 60 -3.48 3.43 19.01
CA GLY A 60 -3.56 2.75 20.30
C GLY A 60 -2.24 2.65 21.05
N ILE A 61 -1.12 2.46 20.35
CA ILE A 61 0.21 2.25 20.97
C ILE A 61 0.99 3.55 21.09
N LEU A 62 0.94 4.40 20.05
CA LEU A 62 1.78 5.60 19.95
C LEU A 62 1.02 6.90 20.18
N GLY A 63 -0.31 6.86 20.23
CA GLY A 63 -1.15 8.05 20.28
C GLY A 63 -1.14 8.86 18.98
N VAL A 64 -0.53 8.35 17.90
CA VAL A 64 -0.40 9.06 16.62
C VAL A 64 -1.66 8.85 15.79
N ARG A 65 -2.48 9.91 15.66
CA ARG A 65 -3.78 9.86 15.01
C ARG A 65 -4.14 11.16 14.29
N GLY A 66 -5.13 11.07 13.40
CA GLY A 66 -5.67 12.24 12.70
C GLY A 66 -4.57 13.06 12.03
N LYS A 67 -4.51 14.35 12.32
CA LYS A 67 -3.55 15.30 11.70
C LYS A 67 -2.08 15.04 12.03
N GLU A 68 -1.80 14.30 13.11
CA GLU A 68 -0.44 13.96 13.53
C GLU A 68 0.12 12.79 12.72
N HIS A 69 -0.75 11.98 12.10
CA HIS A 69 -0.34 10.83 11.32
C HIS A 69 0.19 11.23 9.94
N PRO A 70 1.37 10.74 9.51
CA PRO A 70 2.02 11.16 8.26
C PRO A 70 1.40 10.62 6.98
N LEU A 71 0.31 9.83 7.04
CA LEU A 71 -0.35 9.28 5.85
C LEU A 71 -0.62 10.32 4.75
N PRO A 72 -1.17 11.54 5.05
CA PRO A 72 -1.38 12.55 4.03
C PRO A 72 -0.08 13.01 3.34
N MET A 73 1.04 13.01 4.07
CA MET A 73 2.35 13.37 3.52
C MET A 73 2.86 12.30 2.55
N TYR A 74 2.75 11.02 2.90
CA TYR A 74 3.08 9.93 1.99
C TYR A 74 2.27 10.02 0.69
N LEU A 75 0.96 10.21 0.79
CA LEU A 75 0.09 10.35 -0.37
C LEU A 75 0.45 11.57 -1.22
N LYS A 76 0.71 12.73 -0.58
CA LYS A 76 1.09 13.97 -1.26
C LYS A 76 2.39 13.83 -2.05
N PHE A 77 3.37 13.11 -1.52
CA PHE A 77 4.66 12.88 -2.18
C PHE A 77 4.66 11.70 -3.14
N GLY A 78 3.55 10.97 -3.26
CA GLY A 78 3.42 9.81 -4.16
C GLY A 78 4.18 8.59 -3.67
N VAL A 79 4.50 8.51 -2.38
CA VAL A 79 5.07 7.31 -1.75
C VAL A 79 4.00 6.21 -1.78
N PRO A 80 4.33 4.99 -2.25
CA PRO A 80 3.38 3.89 -2.22
C PRO A 80 2.97 3.55 -0.78
N VAL A 81 1.67 3.41 -0.55
CA VAL A 81 1.10 3.07 0.77
C VAL A 81 0.18 1.88 0.64
N THR A 82 0.16 1.01 1.65
CA THR A 82 -0.90 0.04 1.91
C THR A 82 -1.38 0.16 3.34
N LEU A 83 -2.62 -0.27 3.60
CA LEU A 83 -3.13 -0.40 4.97
C LEU A 83 -2.87 -1.82 5.47
N ALA A 84 -2.60 -1.96 6.75
CA ALA A 84 -2.41 -3.23 7.44
C ALA A 84 -2.98 -3.14 8.86
N THR A 85 -3.38 -4.27 9.42
CA THR A 85 -3.97 -4.35 10.76
C THR A 85 -2.95 -4.40 11.88
N ASP A 86 -1.68 -4.72 11.54
CA ASP A 86 -0.68 -5.10 12.55
C ASP A 86 -1.19 -6.28 13.40
N ASP A 87 -1.02 -6.24 14.69
CA ASP A 87 -1.47 -7.26 15.64
C ASP A 87 -3.00 -7.22 15.84
N LEU A 88 -3.76 -7.68 14.84
CA LEU A 88 -5.23 -7.57 14.83
C LEU A 88 -5.90 -8.20 16.06
N GLY A 89 -5.33 -9.28 16.59
CA GLY A 89 -5.84 -9.94 17.80
C GLY A 89 -5.65 -9.10 19.06
N ILE A 90 -4.54 -8.39 19.18
CA ILE A 90 -4.22 -7.52 20.32
C ILE A 90 -4.99 -6.21 20.23
N SER A 91 -4.93 -5.56 19.08
CA SER A 91 -5.60 -4.27 18.84
C SER A 91 -7.10 -4.39 18.59
N ARG A 92 -7.63 -5.62 18.53
CA ARG A 92 -9.03 -5.92 18.20
C ARG A 92 -9.48 -5.17 16.95
N SER A 93 -8.59 -5.13 15.95
CA SER A 93 -8.79 -4.45 14.69
C SER A 93 -9.12 -5.44 13.58
N GLU A 94 -9.58 -4.92 12.45
CA GLU A 94 -9.81 -5.65 11.21
C GLU A 94 -9.55 -4.72 10.02
N MET A 95 -9.37 -5.28 8.83
CA MET A 95 -9.09 -4.47 7.63
C MET A 95 -10.19 -3.45 7.33
N THR A 96 -11.46 -3.80 7.54
CA THR A 96 -12.59 -2.86 7.34
C THR A 96 -12.43 -1.62 8.22
N ARG A 97 -12.00 -1.80 9.47
CA ARG A 97 -11.76 -0.69 10.40
C ARG A 97 -10.60 0.20 9.93
N GLU A 98 -9.50 -0.39 9.44
CA GLU A 98 -8.36 0.36 8.90
C GLU A 98 -8.79 1.22 7.71
N TYR A 99 -9.56 0.65 6.76
CA TYR A 99 -10.11 1.39 5.64
C TYR A 99 -11.08 2.49 6.08
N ALA A 100 -11.97 2.21 7.04
CA ALA A 100 -12.90 3.20 7.59
C ALA A 100 -12.15 4.36 8.27
N LYS A 101 -11.08 4.08 9.04
CA LYS A 101 -10.23 5.11 9.65
C LYS A 101 -9.52 5.95 8.58
N ALA A 102 -9.01 5.34 7.52
CA ALA A 102 -8.38 6.08 6.41
C ALA A 102 -9.33 7.08 5.77
N VAL A 103 -10.60 6.70 5.56
CA VAL A 103 -11.63 7.60 5.03
C VAL A 103 -11.98 8.69 6.05
N LYS A 104 -12.33 8.28 7.27
CA LYS A 104 -12.89 9.18 8.29
C LYS A 104 -11.86 10.18 8.80
N ASP A 105 -10.66 9.72 9.10
CA ASP A 105 -9.65 10.51 9.82
C ASP A 105 -8.70 11.25 8.85
N HIS A 106 -8.58 10.78 7.59
CA HIS A 106 -7.62 11.29 6.60
C HIS A 106 -8.24 11.71 5.26
N GLY A 107 -9.55 11.53 5.07
CA GLY A 107 -10.25 11.92 3.84
C GLY A 107 -9.81 11.13 2.61
N VAL A 108 -9.32 9.90 2.79
CA VAL A 108 -8.88 9.03 1.69
C VAL A 108 -10.08 8.65 0.83
N ASP A 109 -10.02 8.89 -0.46
CA ASP A 109 -11.09 8.56 -1.39
C ASP A 109 -11.04 7.09 -1.85
N TYR A 110 -12.11 6.64 -2.52
CA TYR A 110 -12.22 5.26 -3.02
C TYR A 110 -11.10 4.90 -4.01
N ARG A 111 -10.66 5.84 -4.85
CA ARG A 111 -9.58 5.61 -5.82
C ARG A 111 -8.26 5.37 -5.10
N GLN A 112 -8.00 6.13 -4.04
CA GLN A 112 -6.83 5.96 -3.19
C GLN A 112 -6.88 4.63 -2.44
N LEU A 113 -8.06 4.24 -1.89
CA LEU A 113 -8.24 2.93 -1.25
C LEU A 113 -7.97 1.77 -2.22
N LYS A 114 -8.49 1.82 -3.44
CA LYS A 114 -8.17 0.82 -4.48
C LYS A 114 -6.68 0.73 -4.76
N ARG A 115 -6.00 1.89 -4.82
CA ARG A 115 -4.54 1.93 -5.02
C ARG A 115 -3.80 1.27 -3.85
N MET A 116 -4.21 1.55 -2.61
CA MET A 116 -3.62 0.93 -1.41
C MET A 116 -3.81 -0.60 -1.43
N ALA A 117 -4.99 -1.07 -1.80
CA ALA A 117 -5.24 -2.51 -1.93
C ALA A 117 -4.42 -3.15 -3.06
N ARG A 118 -4.24 -2.49 -4.22
CA ARG A 118 -3.32 -2.96 -5.28
C ARG A 118 -1.88 -3.00 -4.81
N ASN A 119 -1.44 -1.99 -4.06
CA ASN A 119 -0.10 -1.93 -3.51
C ASN A 119 0.18 -3.09 -2.56
N SER A 120 -0.80 -3.57 -1.78
CA SER A 120 -0.61 -4.70 -0.88
C SER A 120 -0.12 -5.96 -1.60
N LEU A 121 -0.58 -6.19 -2.83
CA LEU A 121 -0.15 -7.31 -3.66
C LEU A 121 1.10 -6.99 -4.51
N GLU A 122 1.18 -5.77 -5.06
CA GLU A 122 2.32 -5.36 -5.89
C GLU A 122 3.65 -5.43 -5.12
N TYR A 123 3.62 -5.01 -3.88
CA TYR A 123 4.80 -5.00 -3.00
C TYR A 123 4.86 -6.21 -2.05
N SER A 124 4.02 -7.24 -2.27
CA SER A 124 4.07 -8.47 -1.48
C SER A 124 5.32 -9.30 -1.79
N PHE A 125 5.68 -10.19 -0.86
CA PHE A 125 6.73 -11.19 -1.07
C PHE A 125 6.24 -12.44 -1.82
N VAL A 126 5.00 -12.42 -2.33
CA VAL A 126 4.48 -13.50 -3.18
C VAL A 126 5.30 -13.59 -4.46
N GLY A 127 5.73 -14.79 -4.79
CA GLY A 127 6.57 -15.07 -5.96
C GLY A 127 5.83 -14.86 -7.30
N GLY A 128 6.62 -14.78 -8.34
CA GLY A 128 6.15 -14.59 -9.72
C GLY A 128 6.15 -13.13 -10.16
N ALA A 129 5.98 -12.94 -11.47
CA ALA A 129 5.90 -11.61 -12.07
C ALA A 129 4.59 -10.89 -11.70
N SER A 130 4.60 -9.55 -11.79
CA SER A 130 3.42 -8.74 -11.59
C SER A 130 2.45 -8.85 -12.78
N PHE A 131 1.15 -8.75 -12.50
CA PHE A 131 0.10 -8.55 -13.51
C PHE A 131 0.26 -7.21 -14.23
N TRP A 132 0.90 -6.24 -13.57
CA TRP A 132 1.05 -4.88 -14.05
C TRP A 132 2.39 -4.69 -14.77
N LYS A 133 2.34 -4.18 -16.00
CA LYS A 133 3.50 -3.56 -16.65
C LYS A 133 3.86 -2.25 -15.94
N ASP A 134 2.85 -1.49 -15.54
CA ASP A 134 2.96 -0.29 -14.72
C ASP A 134 1.79 -0.22 -13.72
N ALA A 135 2.08 -0.55 -12.48
CA ALA A 135 1.07 -0.56 -11.41
C ALA A 135 0.53 0.84 -11.08
N ASN A 136 1.32 1.89 -11.24
CA ASN A 136 0.89 3.26 -10.97
C ASN A 136 -0.16 3.73 -12.00
N ARG A 137 0.02 3.34 -13.26
CA ARG A 137 -0.91 3.65 -14.36
C ARG A 137 -2.01 2.63 -14.52
N VAL A 138 -2.02 1.57 -13.68
CA VAL A 138 -2.96 0.45 -13.77
C VAL A 138 -2.93 -0.18 -15.17
N LEU A 139 -1.72 -0.29 -15.73
CA LEU A 139 -1.49 -0.82 -17.07
C LEU A 139 -1.05 -2.29 -16.95
N PRO A 140 -1.88 -3.26 -17.40
CA PRO A 140 -1.51 -4.68 -17.35
C PRO A 140 -0.43 -5.03 -18.36
N VAL A 141 0.20 -6.19 -18.16
CA VAL A 141 1.12 -6.77 -19.15
C VAL A 141 0.41 -7.00 -20.49
N ALA A 142 1.13 -6.96 -21.59
CA ALA A 142 0.56 -6.99 -22.95
C ALA A 142 -0.38 -8.18 -23.19
N VAL A 143 -0.02 -9.38 -22.70
CA VAL A 143 -0.82 -10.61 -22.88
C VAL A 143 -2.15 -10.59 -22.13
N CYS A 144 -2.33 -9.66 -21.15
CA CYS A 144 -3.51 -9.55 -20.30
C CYS A 144 -4.28 -8.23 -20.45
N GLN A 145 -3.97 -7.40 -21.46
CA GLN A 145 -4.59 -6.07 -21.63
C GLN A 145 -6.12 -6.10 -21.68
N THR A 146 -6.71 -7.07 -22.35
CA THR A 146 -8.17 -7.21 -22.49
C THR A 146 -8.83 -7.84 -21.26
N ALA A 147 -8.04 -8.54 -20.41
CA ALA A 147 -8.58 -9.33 -19.30
C ALA A 147 -9.22 -8.44 -18.20
N VAL A 148 -8.74 -7.22 -18.02
CA VAL A 148 -9.30 -6.28 -17.01
C VAL A 148 -10.72 -5.84 -17.42
N GLN A 149 -10.94 -5.62 -18.71
CA GLN A 149 -12.24 -5.14 -19.22
C GLN A 149 -13.26 -6.27 -19.33
N SER A 150 -12.84 -7.45 -19.79
CA SER A 150 -13.73 -8.58 -20.02
C SER A 150 -13.97 -9.44 -18.78
N ALA A 151 -13.18 -9.23 -17.70
CA ALA A 151 -13.09 -10.11 -16.52
C ALA A 151 -12.76 -11.59 -16.84
N THR A 152 -12.50 -11.89 -18.12
CA THR A 152 -12.18 -13.23 -18.61
C THR A 152 -10.84 -13.20 -19.33
N PRO A 153 -9.82 -13.93 -18.87
CA PRO A 153 -8.52 -13.94 -19.50
C PRO A 153 -8.55 -14.73 -20.82
N THR A 154 -7.78 -14.29 -21.81
CA THR A 154 -7.47 -15.12 -22.98
C THR A 154 -6.64 -16.32 -22.57
N ALA A 155 -6.53 -17.35 -23.43
CA ALA A 155 -5.69 -18.52 -23.14
C ALA A 155 -4.21 -18.15 -22.88
N ALA A 156 -3.69 -17.12 -23.57
CA ALA A 156 -2.33 -16.63 -23.34
C ALA A 156 -2.20 -15.92 -21.96
N CYS A 157 -3.17 -15.08 -21.59
CA CYS A 157 -3.21 -14.46 -20.28
C CYS A 157 -3.40 -15.51 -19.17
N GLN A 158 -4.25 -16.50 -19.37
CA GLN A 158 -4.44 -17.58 -18.38
C GLN A 158 -3.13 -18.32 -18.09
N ARG A 159 -2.37 -18.72 -19.12
CA ARG A 159 -1.04 -19.34 -18.93
C ARG A 159 -0.08 -18.44 -18.16
N TYR A 160 -0.11 -17.13 -18.45
CA TYR A 160 0.70 -16.16 -17.69
C TYR A 160 0.32 -16.13 -16.21
N LEU A 161 -0.99 -16.09 -15.89
CA LEU A 161 -1.50 -16.09 -14.52
C LEU A 161 -1.15 -17.39 -13.78
N ASP A 162 -1.27 -18.53 -14.46
CA ASP A 162 -0.97 -19.83 -13.84
C ASP A 162 0.52 -20.00 -13.51
N GLY A 163 1.39 -19.37 -14.30
CA GLY A 163 2.84 -19.35 -14.03
C GLY A 163 3.30 -18.29 -13.03
N ASN A 164 2.42 -17.36 -12.58
CA ASN A 164 2.79 -16.23 -11.75
C ASN A 164 1.78 -16.00 -10.62
N ALA A 165 2.06 -16.53 -9.43
CA ALA A 165 1.14 -16.47 -8.28
C ALA A 165 0.73 -15.04 -7.93
N ARG A 166 1.68 -14.07 -7.95
CA ARG A 166 1.39 -12.65 -7.72
C ARG A 166 0.40 -12.10 -8.76
N ALA A 167 0.66 -12.32 -10.05
CA ALA A 167 -0.23 -11.87 -11.12
C ALA A 167 -1.64 -12.46 -10.98
N LYS A 168 -1.76 -13.72 -10.60
CA LYS A 168 -3.03 -14.39 -10.36
C LYS A 168 -3.84 -13.74 -9.24
N LEU A 169 -3.19 -13.42 -8.11
CA LEU A 169 -3.83 -12.71 -7.00
C LEU A 169 -4.25 -11.28 -7.40
N GLN A 170 -3.39 -10.56 -8.12
CA GLN A 170 -3.69 -9.21 -8.61
C GLN A 170 -4.87 -9.20 -9.56
N PHE A 171 -4.93 -10.14 -10.49
CA PHE A 171 -6.09 -10.30 -11.39
C PHE A 171 -7.36 -10.66 -10.61
N GLY A 172 -7.27 -11.53 -9.60
CA GLY A 172 -8.37 -11.85 -8.70
C GLY A 172 -8.91 -10.61 -7.97
N LEU A 173 -8.02 -9.74 -7.50
CA LEU A 173 -8.39 -8.46 -6.88
C LEU A 173 -9.15 -7.54 -7.84
N GLU A 174 -8.70 -7.43 -9.11
CA GLU A 174 -9.41 -6.61 -10.11
C GLU A 174 -10.82 -7.14 -10.41
N LYS A 175 -10.98 -8.47 -10.46
CA LYS A 175 -12.31 -9.08 -10.58
C LYS A 175 -13.21 -8.76 -9.38
N ALA A 176 -12.65 -8.81 -8.17
CA ALA A 176 -13.37 -8.45 -6.96
C ALA A 176 -13.80 -6.97 -6.97
N PHE A 177 -12.94 -6.06 -7.41
CA PHE A 177 -13.30 -4.66 -7.59
C PHE A 177 -14.43 -4.47 -8.60
N ALA A 178 -14.33 -5.10 -9.77
CA ALA A 178 -15.36 -5.00 -10.80
C ALA A 178 -16.73 -5.51 -10.29
N GLN A 179 -16.74 -6.60 -9.53
CA GLN A 179 -17.96 -7.14 -8.92
C GLN A 179 -18.53 -6.20 -7.85
N PHE A 180 -17.67 -5.66 -7.00
CA PHE A 180 -18.07 -4.70 -5.95
C PHE A 180 -18.67 -3.43 -6.58
N GLU A 181 -17.99 -2.84 -7.56
CA GLU A 181 -18.42 -1.62 -8.23
C GLU A 181 -19.77 -1.80 -8.96
N LYS A 182 -19.95 -2.97 -9.59
CA LYS A 182 -21.24 -3.30 -10.21
C LYS A 182 -22.37 -3.36 -9.17
N ASN A 183 -22.13 -3.92 -8.01
CA ASN A 183 -23.15 -4.07 -6.97
C ASN A 183 -23.43 -2.76 -6.21
N CYS A 184 -22.41 -1.91 -6.00
CA CYS A 184 -22.57 -0.66 -5.27
C CYS A 184 -23.11 0.50 -6.09
N CYS A 185 -22.85 0.52 -7.42
CA CYS A 185 -23.13 1.68 -8.27
C CYS A 185 -24.36 1.51 -9.18
N VAL A 186 -25.05 0.40 -9.06
CA VAL A 186 -26.35 0.17 -9.75
C VAL A 186 -27.48 0.55 -8.79
N ARG A 187 -27.60 1.84 -8.50
CA ARG A 187 -28.80 2.45 -7.90
C ARG A 187 -29.12 3.73 -8.63
#